data_8eccbf414542d8a0b8037b8061565c5c
#
_entry.id   8eccbf414542d8a0b8037b8061565c5c
#
_cell.length_a   1.000
_cell.length_b   1.000
_cell.length_c   1.000
_cell.angle_alpha   90.00
_cell.angle_beta   90.00
_cell.angle_gamma   90.00
#
_symmetry.space_group_name_H-M   'P 1'
#
loop_
_entity.id
_entity.type
_entity.pdbx_description
1 polymer ?
#
loop_
_entity_poly.entity_id
_entity_poly.type
_entity_poly.pdbx_seq_one_letter_code
_entity_poly.pdbx_strand_id
1 'polypeptide(L)'
;MVSNDNPDHDSISKKLARRFISELKKQTHIDEYMYRDIGVNPPQFITQDWIGAVFTAKAKRTAQQQQILAQSDMYIAELAKADVIAISSPMYNYGMPAQLKAWFDQIIRINETFDFDLARGDKPLAPLMSGKTLVIITSSGEFGFEKGGINEAHSHLVPHLRTLSKYLGVDQTFEVASEYQEFADERHTNSMNMAEQKLSAIVSVLSEKKSVNLN
;
A
#
# COMPACT_ATOMS: atom_id res chain seq x y z
N MET A 1 13.09 -9.70 -6.25
CA MET A 1 14.29 -9.61 -5.38
C MET A 1 14.09 -10.60 -4.25
N VAL A 2 14.98 -11.58 -4.10
CA VAL A 2 14.89 -12.59 -3.05
C VAL A 2 15.22 -11.88 -1.73
N SER A 3 14.30 -11.85 -0.77
CA SER A 3 14.63 -11.41 0.58
C SER A 3 15.49 -12.49 1.21
N ASN A 4 16.78 -12.26 1.32
CA ASN A 4 17.57 -12.98 2.28
C ASN A 4 17.26 -12.40 3.66
N ASP A 5 17.16 -13.22 4.70
CA ASP A 5 16.96 -12.79 6.09
C ASP A 5 18.15 -11.96 6.65
N ASN A 6 19.09 -11.59 5.79
CA ASN A 6 20.22 -10.75 6.13
C ASN A 6 19.81 -9.26 6.01
N PRO A 7 19.80 -8.49 7.12
CA PRO A 7 19.44 -7.07 7.14
C PRO A 7 20.25 -6.19 6.18
N ASP A 8 21.49 -6.60 5.86
CA ASP A 8 22.39 -5.85 4.98
C ASP A 8 22.02 -5.96 3.49
N HIS A 9 21.20 -6.95 3.12
CA HIS A 9 20.72 -7.18 1.75
C HIS A 9 19.28 -6.74 1.52
N ASP A 10 18.67 -6.05 2.49
CA ASP A 10 17.31 -5.56 2.33
C ASP A 10 17.20 -4.44 1.30
N SER A 11 16.09 -4.46 0.57
CA SER A 11 15.74 -3.37 -0.32
C SER A 11 15.57 -2.06 0.47
N ILE A 12 15.90 -0.93 -0.17
CA ILE A 12 15.81 0.40 0.43
C ILE A 12 14.40 0.67 0.97
N SER A 13 13.37 0.35 0.19
CA SER A 13 11.98 0.54 0.64
C SER A 13 11.66 -0.27 1.89
N LYS A 14 12.17 -1.49 2.04
CA LYS A 14 12.01 -2.28 3.27
C LYS A 14 12.77 -1.67 4.47
N LYS A 15 13.99 -1.14 4.27
CA LYS A 15 14.75 -0.44 5.32
C LYS A 15 13.96 0.76 5.84
N LEU A 16 13.45 1.60 4.93
CA LEU A 16 12.63 2.76 5.28
C LEU A 16 11.33 2.35 6.01
N ALA A 17 10.64 1.30 5.55
CA ALA A 17 9.43 0.82 6.21
C ALA A 17 9.71 0.29 7.62
N ARG A 18 10.80 -0.46 7.83
CA ARG A 18 11.18 -0.92 9.18
C ARG A 18 11.50 0.24 10.10
N ARG A 19 12.21 1.25 9.61
CA ARG A 19 12.47 2.47 10.37
C ARG A 19 11.17 3.15 10.77
N PHE A 20 10.26 3.38 9.82
CA PHE A 20 8.96 3.98 10.07
C PHE A 20 8.20 3.25 11.19
N ILE A 21 8.06 1.92 11.08
CA ILE A 21 7.35 1.11 12.08
C ILE A 21 8.06 1.13 13.43
N SER A 22 9.40 1.07 13.44
CA SER A 22 10.18 1.15 14.69
C SER A 22 9.99 2.50 15.41
N GLU A 23 10.02 3.61 14.67
CA GLU A 23 9.80 4.94 15.23
C GLU A 23 8.36 5.12 15.70
N LEU A 24 7.37 4.67 14.92
CA LEU A 24 5.96 4.74 15.28
C LEU A 24 5.65 3.97 16.57
N LYS A 25 6.19 2.75 16.72
CA LYS A 25 6.05 1.93 17.94
C LYS A 25 6.66 2.57 19.18
N LYS A 26 7.65 3.45 19.04
CA LYS A 26 8.25 4.18 20.17
C LYS A 26 7.41 5.37 20.60
N GLN A 27 6.66 5.99 19.70
CA GLN A 27 5.95 7.24 19.94
C GLN A 27 4.46 7.05 20.21
N THR A 28 3.85 5.92 19.79
CA THR A 28 2.44 5.65 20.00
C THR A 28 2.19 4.18 20.30
N HIS A 29 1.16 3.92 21.11
CA HIS A 29 0.68 2.56 21.33
C HIS A 29 0.00 2.03 20.06
N ILE A 30 0.37 0.84 19.63
CA ILE A 30 -0.21 0.12 18.50
C ILE A 30 -0.90 -1.13 19.05
N ASP A 31 -2.23 -1.17 18.93
CA ASP A 31 -3.02 -2.28 19.46
C ASP A 31 -2.81 -3.57 18.69
N GLU A 32 -2.75 -3.48 17.35
CA GLU A 32 -2.49 -4.62 16.46
C GLU A 32 -1.54 -4.19 15.35
N TYR A 33 -0.53 -5.00 15.04
CA TYR A 33 0.39 -4.78 13.93
C TYR A 33 0.37 -5.99 13.01
N MET A 34 -0.15 -5.80 11.80
CA MET A 34 -0.19 -6.82 10.75
C MET A 34 0.90 -6.54 9.72
N TYR A 35 1.74 -7.53 9.47
CA TYR A 35 2.82 -7.45 8.48
C TYR A 35 2.62 -8.45 7.35
N ARG A 36 2.76 -7.97 6.12
CA ARG A 36 2.71 -8.79 4.90
C ARG A 36 3.89 -8.50 4.00
N ASP A 37 4.74 -9.50 3.79
CA ASP A 37 5.76 -9.45 2.74
C ASP A 37 5.24 -10.18 1.50
N ILE A 38 4.59 -9.42 0.62
CA ILE A 38 4.03 -9.92 -0.63
C ILE A 38 5.10 -10.19 -1.70
N GLY A 39 6.34 -9.77 -1.47
CA GLY A 39 7.49 -10.14 -2.31
C GLY A 39 7.94 -11.57 -2.03
N VAL A 40 7.81 -12.03 -0.77
CA VAL A 40 8.14 -13.41 -0.35
C VAL A 40 6.94 -14.34 -0.50
N ASN A 41 5.77 -13.88 -0.10
CA ASN A 41 4.51 -14.62 -0.18
C ASN A 41 3.53 -13.88 -1.10
N PRO A 42 3.69 -14.01 -2.42
CA PRO A 42 2.89 -13.24 -3.38
C PRO A 42 1.41 -13.66 -3.33
N PRO A 43 0.49 -12.69 -3.46
CA PRO A 43 -0.91 -12.99 -3.64
C PRO A 43 -1.17 -13.81 -4.91
N GLN A 44 -2.21 -14.61 -4.90
CA GLN A 44 -2.65 -15.31 -6.10
C GLN A 44 -3.14 -14.30 -7.15
N PHE A 45 -2.87 -14.58 -8.41
CA PHE A 45 -3.42 -13.78 -9.52
C PHE A 45 -4.92 -14.06 -9.67
N ILE A 46 -5.62 -13.06 -10.18
CA ILE A 46 -7.03 -13.20 -10.55
C ILE A 46 -7.16 -14.23 -11.67
N THR A 47 -8.02 -15.22 -11.46
CA THR A 47 -8.37 -16.25 -12.44
C THR A 47 -9.83 -16.10 -12.88
N GLN A 48 -10.22 -16.81 -13.93
CA GLN A 48 -11.60 -16.84 -14.39
C GLN A 48 -12.55 -17.40 -13.31
N ASP A 49 -12.12 -18.43 -12.58
CA ASP A 49 -12.89 -19.01 -11.48
C ASP A 49 -13.04 -18.03 -10.32
N TRP A 50 -11.98 -17.25 -10.02
CA TRP A 50 -12.03 -16.19 -9.01
C TRP A 50 -13.05 -15.11 -9.39
N ILE A 51 -13.07 -14.66 -10.65
CA ILE A 51 -14.05 -13.70 -11.17
C ILE A 51 -15.47 -14.27 -11.02
N GLY A 52 -15.68 -15.52 -11.44
CA GLY A 52 -16.97 -16.22 -11.27
C GLY A 52 -17.42 -16.28 -9.81
N ALA A 53 -16.50 -16.55 -8.89
CA ALA A 53 -16.77 -16.58 -7.45
C ALA A 53 -17.17 -15.21 -6.89
N VAL A 54 -16.49 -14.12 -7.30
CA VAL A 54 -16.82 -12.74 -6.88
C VAL A 54 -18.22 -12.35 -7.30
N PHE A 55 -18.61 -12.62 -8.55
CA PHE A 55 -19.94 -12.27 -9.06
C PHE A 55 -21.05 -13.23 -8.63
N THR A 56 -20.71 -14.32 -7.93
CA THR A 56 -21.71 -15.18 -7.28
C THR A 56 -22.12 -14.56 -5.94
N ALA A 57 -23.43 -14.37 -5.74
CA ALA A 57 -23.96 -13.85 -4.47
C ALA A 57 -23.45 -14.68 -3.28
N LYS A 58 -23.01 -14.03 -2.21
CA LYS A 58 -22.32 -14.65 -1.05
C LYS A 58 -23.05 -15.87 -0.51
N ALA A 59 -24.40 -15.79 -0.39
CA ALA A 59 -25.25 -16.89 0.09
C ALA A 59 -25.37 -18.08 -0.89
N LYS A 60 -24.93 -17.91 -2.14
CA LYS A 60 -25.02 -18.94 -3.20
C LYS A 60 -23.65 -19.53 -3.57
N ARG A 61 -22.56 -19.07 -2.96
CA ARG A 61 -21.21 -19.54 -3.24
C ARG A 61 -21.05 -20.99 -2.80
N THR A 62 -20.49 -21.80 -3.68
CA THR A 62 -20.07 -23.17 -3.34
C THR A 62 -18.87 -23.15 -2.39
N ALA A 63 -18.58 -24.27 -1.73
CA ALA A 63 -17.38 -24.41 -0.89
C ALA A 63 -16.10 -24.14 -1.67
N GLN A 64 -16.02 -24.56 -2.94
CA GLN A 64 -14.91 -24.27 -3.83
C GLN A 64 -14.76 -22.77 -4.09
N GLN A 65 -15.84 -22.05 -4.36
CA GLN A 65 -15.82 -20.59 -4.56
C GLN A 65 -15.41 -19.85 -3.31
N GLN A 66 -15.86 -20.30 -2.13
CA GLN A 66 -15.41 -19.75 -0.84
C GLN A 66 -13.91 -19.96 -0.64
N GLN A 67 -13.38 -21.13 -0.95
CA GLN A 67 -11.96 -21.44 -0.86
C GLN A 67 -11.12 -20.58 -1.82
N ILE A 68 -11.57 -20.34 -3.03
CA ILE A 68 -10.93 -19.47 -4.03
C ILE A 68 -10.84 -18.02 -3.51
N LEU A 69 -11.85 -17.54 -2.81
CA LEU A 69 -11.90 -16.18 -2.28
C LEU A 69 -11.25 -16.02 -0.90
N ALA A 70 -10.86 -17.11 -0.23
CA ALA A 70 -10.39 -17.06 1.16
C ALA A 70 -9.20 -16.12 1.39
N GLN A 71 -8.23 -16.08 0.45
CA GLN A 71 -7.10 -15.15 0.54
C GLN A 71 -7.54 -13.69 0.40
N SER A 72 -8.43 -13.41 -0.53
CA SER A 72 -9.02 -12.09 -0.74
C SER A 72 -9.82 -11.64 0.49
N ASP A 73 -10.66 -12.50 1.04
CA ASP A 73 -11.46 -12.22 2.25
C ASP A 73 -10.56 -11.91 3.45
N MET A 74 -9.45 -12.65 3.60
CA MET A 74 -8.45 -12.40 4.63
C MET A 74 -7.82 -11.01 4.50
N TYR A 75 -7.37 -10.64 3.28
CA TYR A 75 -6.76 -9.32 3.05
C TYR A 75 -7.75 -8.17 3.28
N ILE A 76 -9.01 -8.34 2.88
CA ILE A 76 -10.05 -7.34 3.10
C ILE A 76 -10.35 -7.20 4.60
N ALA A 77 -10.40 -8.30 5.35
CA ALA A 77 -10.59 -8.26 6.80
C ALA A 77 -9.44 -7.54 7.53
N GLU A 78 -8.19 -7.75 7.10
CA GLU A 78 -7.03 -7.02 7.62
C GLU A 78 -7.12 -5.52 7.29
N LEU A 79 -7.46 -5.20 6.03
CA LEU A 79 -7.66 -3.83 5.60
C LEU A 79 -8.75 -3.12 6.43
N ALA A 80 -9.87 -3.81 6.68
CA ALA A 80 -10.99 -3.25 7.45
C ALA A 80 -10.59 -2.83 8.87
N LYS A 81 -9.70 -3.59 9.51
CA LYS A 81 -9.21 -3.31 10.87
C LYS A 81 -8.16 -2.19 10.94
N ALA A 82 -7.44 -1.93 9.85
CA ALA A 82 -6.31 -1.02 9.88
C ALA A 82 -6.77 0.45 9.89
N ASP A 83 -6.25 1.26 10.81
CA ASP A 83 -6.37 2.72 10.80
C ASP A 83 -5.26 3.37 9.95
N VAL A 84 -4.07 2.77 9.98
CA VAL A 84 -2.90 3.21 9.21
C VAL A 84 -2.42 2.06 8.32
N ILE A 85 -2.30 2.35 7.04
CA ILE A 85 -1.79 1.43 6.02
C ILE A 85 -0.43 1.95 5.57
N ALA A 86 0.62 1.13 5.69
CA ALA A 86 1.95 1.45 5.16
C ALA A 86 2.24 0.53 3.97
N ILE A 87 2.38 1.11 2.78
CA ILE A 87 2.78 0.38 1.57
C ILE A 87 4.22 0.73 1.24
N SER A 88 5.09 -0.26 1.32
CA SER A 88 6.50 -0.13 0.96
C SER A 88 6.77 -0.88 -0.34
N SER A 89 7.27 -0.19 -1.35
CA SER A 89 7.46 -0.77 -2.68
C SER A 89 8.64 -0.15 -3.43
N PRO A 90 9.50 -0.95 -4.07
CA PRO A 90 10.36 -0.43 -5.12
C PRO A 90 9.51 -0.09 -6.36
N MET A 91 10.02 0.82 -7.18
CA MET A 91 9.51 1.03 -8.54
C MET A 91 10.13 0.00 -9.48
N TYR A 92 9.31 -0.79 -10.15
CA TYR A 92 9.76 -1.72 -11.18
C TYR A 92 9.23 -1.27 -12.54
N ASN A 93 10.13 -1.07 -13.50
CA ASN A 93 9.76 -0.65 -14.86
C ASN A 93 8.77 0.54 -14.83
N TYR A 94 9.10 1.58 -14.05
CA TYR A 94 8.30 2.80 -13.84
C TYR A 94 6.96 2.60 -13.12
N GLY A 95 6.64 1.40 -12.68
CA GLY A 95 5.35 1.06 -12.12
C GLY A 95 5.39 0.21 -10.85
N MET A 96 4.23 -0.31 -10.56
CA MET A 96 3.98 -1.18 -9.42
C MET A 96 4.51 -2.59 -9.68
N PRO A 97 5.24 -3.23 -8.74
CA PRO A 97 5.57 -4.65 -8.85
C PRO A 97 4.31 -5.51 -9.02
N ALA A 98 4.41 -6.59 -9.81
CA ALA A 98 3.27 -7.47 -10.12
C ALA A 98 2.57 -8.01 -8.85
N GLN A 99 3.34 -8.32 -7.82
CA GLN A 99 2.81 -8.84 -6.56
C GLN A 99 1.96 -7.80 -5.83
N LEU A 100 2.36 -6.51 -5.87
CA LEU A 100 1.57 -5.44 -5.27
C LEU A 100 0.30 -5.20 -6.07
N LYS A 101 0.37 -5.28 -7.40
CA LYS A 101 -0.83 -5.21 -8.25
C LYS A 101 -1.78 -6.37 -7.96
N ALA A 102 -1.26 -7.59 -7.83
CA ALA A 102 -2.08 -8.76 -7.47
C ALA A 102 -2.76 -8.57 -6.10
N TRP A 103 -2.09 -7.97 -5.12
CA TRP A 103 -2.71 -7.65 -3.83
C TRP A 103 -3.89 -6.68 -4.00
N PHE A 104 -3.73 -5.60 -4.77
CA PHE A 104 -4.83 -4.68 -5.07
C PHE A 104 -5.98 -5.36 -5.80
N ASP A 105 -5.67 -6.25 -6.75
CA ASP A 105 -6.70 -7.00 -7.49
C ASP A 105 -7.49 -7.94 -6.58
N GLN A 106 -6.87 -8.48 -5.54
CA GLN A 106 -7.54 -9.32 -4.55
C GLN A 106 -8.46 -8.51 -3.62
N ILE A 107 -8.11 -7.28 -3.26
CA ILE A 107 -8.85 -6.51 -2.24
C ILE A 107 -9.88 -5.54 -2.81
N ILE A 108 -9.72 -5.07 -4.05
CA ILE A 108 -10.70 -4.16 -4.67
C ILE A 108 -11.85 -4.99 -5.23
N ARG A 109 -12.85 -5.24 -4.40
CA ARG A 109 -14.00 -6.10 -4.72
C ARG A 109 -15.32 -5.37 -4.51
N ILE A 110 -16.23 -5.61 -5.45
CA ILE A 110 -17.62 -5.11 -5.37
C ILE A 110 -18.30 -5.66 -4.11
N ASN A 111 -19.06 -4.82 -3.42
CA ASN A 111 -19.78 -5.08 -2.17
C ASN A 111 -18.88 -5.43 -0.96
N GLU A 112 -17.56 -5.30 -1.08
CA GLU A 112 -16.59 -5.50 0.00
C GLU A 112 -15.80 -4.22 0.28
N THR A 113 -15.15 -3.65 -0.74
CA THR A 113 -14.37 -2.39 -0.62
C THR A 113 -14.98 -1.23 -1.40
N PHE A 114 -15.84 -1.52 -2.36
CA PHE A 114 -16.63 -0.52 -3.08
C PHE A 114 -18.00 -1.07 -3.45
N ASP A 115 -18.95 -0.17 -3.68
CA ASP A 115 -20.23 -0.50 -4.31
C ASP A 115 -20.33 0.13 -5.71
N PHE A 116 -21.30 -0.33 -6.47
CA PHE A 116 -21.58 0.13 -7.83
C PHE A 116 -23.07 0.47 -7.95
N ASP A 117 -23.38 1.75 -8.27
CA ASP A 117 -24.74 2.22 -8.45
C ASP A 117 -24.82 3.20 -9.63
N LEU A 118 -25.53 2.83 -10.68
CA LEU A 118 -25.74 3.64 -11.87
C LEU A 118 -26.54 4.93 -11.59
N ALA A 119 -27.29 4.99 -10.50
CA ALA A 119 -27.99 6.20 -10.10
C ALA A 119 -27.03 7.38 -9.78
N ARG A 120 -25.75 7.08 -9.55
CA ARG A 120 -24.70 8.10 -9.36
C ARG A 120 -24.16 8.71 -10.66
N GLY A 121 -24.72 8.36 -11.82
CA GLY A 121 -24.29 8.89 -13.14
C GLY A 121 -22.86 8.46 -13.49
N ASP A 122 -22.02 9.45 -13.89
CA ASP A 122 -20.66 9.20 -14.39
C ASP A 122 -19.67 8.70 -13.30
N LYS A 123 -20.08 8.68 -12.03
CA LYS A 123 -19.25 8.19 -10.90
C LYS A 123 -19.96 7.06 -10.15
N PRO A 124 -20.21 5.91 -10.80
CA PRO A 124 -21.04 4.84 -10.24
C PRO A 124 -20.35 4.10 -9.07
N LEU A 125 -19.02 4.22 -8.93
CA LEU A 125 -18.24 3.54 -7.90
C LEU A 125 -18.11 4.41 -6.65
N ALA A 126 -18.45 3.87 -5.48
CA ALA A 126 -18.22 4.51 -4.19
C ALA A 126 -17.46 3.57 -3.24
N PRO A 127 -16.46 4.07 -2.49
CA PRO A 127 -15.78 3.29 -1.47
C PRO A 127 -16.74 2.94 -0.32
N LEU A 128 -16.53 1.76 0.30
CA LEU A 128 -17.30 1.30 1.46
C LEU A 128 -16.56 1.49 2.78
N MET A 129 -15.30 1.90 2.73
CA MET A 129 -14.47 2.19 3.89
C MET A 129 -14.05 3.66 3.88
N SER A 130 -13.70 4.21 5.04
CA SER A 130 -13.20 5.58 5.21
C SER A 130 -12.36 5.69 6.49
N GLY A 131 -11.80 6.85 6.76
CA GLY A 131 -11.13 7.19 8.02
C GLY A 131 -9.65 6.76 8.09
N LYS A 132 -9.10 6.14 7.04
CA LYS A 132 -7.76 5.56 7.09
C LYS A 132 -6.68 6.52 6.61
N THR A 133 -5.48 6.33 7.12
CA THR A 133 -4.27 7.02 6.64
C THR A 133 -3.37 6.04 5.87
N LEU A 134 -2.91 6.46 4.70
CA LEU A 134 -1.95 5.71 3.87
C LEU A 134 -0.57 6.36 3.92
N VAL A 135 0.46 5.57 4.20
CA VAL A 135 1.86 5.97 4.08
C VAL A 135 2.48 5.18 2.93
N ILE A 136 2.82 5.85 1.84
CA ILE A 136 3.48 5.28 0.67
C ILE A 136 4.98 5.50 0.81
N ILE A 137 5.75 4.42 0.83
CA ILE A 137 7.21 4.42 0.95
C ILE A 137 7.79 3.78 -0.29
N THR A 138 8.48 4.54 -1.12
CA THR A 138 9.01 4.03 -2.40
C THR A 138 10.52 4.15 -2.49
N SER A 139 11.10 3.33 -3.37
CA SER A 139 12.48 3.49 -3.82
C SER A 139 12.57 3.32 -5.34
N SER A 140 13.43 4.09 -5.98
CA SER A 140 13.68 4.02 -7.42
C SER A 140 15.17 4.13 -7.75
N GLY A 141 15.57 3.51 -8.87
CA GLY A 141 16.93 3.61 -9.40
C GLY A 141 17.21 5.01 -9.93
N GLU A 142 16.26 5.53 -10.72
CA GLU A 142 16.28 6.88 -11.29
C GLU A 142 15.63 7.88 -10.32
N PHE A 143 15.37 9.10 -10.79
CA PHE A 143 14.95 10.24 -9.97
C PHE A 143 13.96 11.15 -10.71
N GLY A 144 13.38 12.13 -9.96
CA GLY A 144 12.55 13.18 -10.53
C GLY A 144 11.16 12.68 -10.96
N PHE A 145 10.58 11.73 -10.21
CA PHE A 145 9.26 11.19 -10.45
C PHE A 145 8.13 11.96 -9.76
N GLU A 146 8.48 12.96 -8.94
CA GLU A 146 7.53 13.84 -8.30
C GLU A 146 6.92 14.85 -9.30
N LYS A 147 5.87 15.52 -8.87
CA LYS A 147 5.21 16.56 -9.67
C LYS A 147 6.19 17.69 -10.01
N GLY A 148 6.34 17.98 -11.29
CA GLY A 148 7.30 18.95 -11.82
C GLY A 148 8.70 18.39 -12.05
N GLY A 149 8.95 17.13 -11.69
CA GLY A 149 10.22 16.45 -11.92
C GLY A 149 10.43 16.04 -13.37
N ILE A 150 11.68 15.80 -13.74
CA ILE A 150 12.08 15.47 -15.12
C ILE A 150 11.42 14.17 -15.64
N ASN A 151 11.14 13.22 -14.75
CA ASN A 151 10.52 11.93 -15.06
C ASN A 151 9.06 11.84 -14.58
N GLU A 152 8.38 12.95 -14.27
CA GLU A 152 6.97 12.94 -13.84
C GLU A 152 6.08 12.13 -14.80
N ALA A 153 6.25 12.31 -16.11
CA ALA A 153 5.45 11.61 -17.13
C ALA A 153 5.63 10.07 -17.11
N HIS A 154 6.73 9.58 -16.56
CA HIS A 154 7.04 8.16 -16.41
C HIS A 154 6.69 7.61 -15.01
N SER A 155 6.15 8.44 -14.13
CA SER A 155 5.76 8.05 -12.76
C SER A 155 4.43 7.31 -12.78
N HIS A 156 4.47 5.97 -12.81
CA HIS A 156 3.25 5.13 -12.81
C HIS A 156 3.03 4.39 -11.49
N LEU A 157 3.96 4.44 -10.53
CA LEU A 157 3.80 3.78 -9.23
C LEU A 157 2.90 4.60 -8.29
N VAL A 158 3.34 5.78 -7.88
CA VAL A 158 2.64 6.59 -6.89
C VAL A 158 1.29 7.10 -7.38
N PRO A 159 1.13 7.61 -8.61
CA PRO A 159 -0.18 7.99 -9.14
C PRO A 159 -1.19 6.83 -9.18
N HIS A 160 -0.72 5.61 -9.50
CA HIS A 160 -1.59 4.43 -9.47
C HIS A 160 -2.02 4.10 -8.03
N LEU A 161 -1.09 4.11 -7.06
CA LEU A 161 -1.41 3.91 -5.64
C LEU A 161 -2.45 4.93 -5.14
N ARG A 162 -2.30 6.21 -5.48
CA ARG A 162 -3.27 7.26 -5.15
C ARG A 162 -4.65 6.97 -5.77
N THR A 163 -4.69 6.51 -7.01
CA THR A 163 -5.95 6.18 -7.69
C THR A 163 -6.69 5.06 -6.97
N LEU A 164 -5.96 4.05 -6.47
CA LEU A 164 -6.53 2.89 -5.81
C LEU A 164 -6.83 3.13 -4.32
N SER A 165 -6.15 4.09 -3.69
CA SER A 165 -6.23 4.33 -2.24
C SER A 165 -7.65 4.63 -1.74
N LYS A 166 -8.48 5.27 -2.56
CA LYS A 166 -9.89 5.52 -2.23
C LYS A 166 -10.67 4.24 -1.88
N TYR A 167 -10.38 3.13 -2.56
CA TYR A 167 -11.04 1.84 -2.29
C TYR A 167 -10.51 1.15 -1.03
N LEU A 168 -9.39 1.63 -0.48
CA LEU A 168 -8.88 1.22 0.82
C LEU A 168 -9.52 1.99 2.00
N GLY A 169 -10.34 2.99 1.71
CA GLY A 169 -10.92 3.88 2.72
C GLY A 169 -9.96 4.97 3.19
N VAL A 170 -9.02 5.38 2.34
CA VAL A 170 -7.98 6.36 2.67
C VAL A 170 -8.50 7.79 2.49
N ASP A 171 -8.44 8.57 3.56
CA ASP A 171 -8.78 10.00 3.57
C ASP A 171 -7.51 10.87 3.58
N GLN A 172 -6.38 10.34 4.08
CA GLN A 172 -5.11 11.05 4.13
C GLN A 172 -3.98 10.17 3.59
N THR A 173 -3.12 10.76 2.76
CA THR A 173 -1.94 10.07 2.20
C THR A 173 -0.68 10.85 2.50
N PHE A 174 0.35 10.14 2.96
CA PHE A 174 1.72 10.60 3.04
C PHE A 174 2.58 9.81 2.08
N GLU A 175 3.60 10.46 1.52
CA GLU A 175 4.48 9.87 0.53
C GLU A 175 5.93 10.13 0.89
N VAL A 176 6.73 9.09 0.83
CA VAL A 176 8.19 9.13 1.05
C VAL A 176 8.84 8.38 -0.08
N ALA A 177 9.80 8.99 -0.74
CA ALA A 177 10.58 8.38 -1.81
C ALA A 177 12.07 8.47 -1.50
N SER A 178 12.80 7.40 -1.79
CA SER A 178 14.24 7.41 -1.95
C SER A 178 14.56 7.14 -3.42
N GLU A 179 15.29 8.04 -4.03
CA GLU A 179 15.64 8.05 -5.46
C GLU A 179 17.14 7.89 -5.64
N TYR A 180 17.62 7.86 -6.88
CA TYR A 180 19.04 7.79 -7.26
C TYR A 180 19.75 6.49 -6.84
N GLN A 181 19.04 5.39 -6.60
CA GLN A 181 19.66 4.16 -6.13
C GLN A 181 20.70 3.61 -7.11
N GLU A 182 20.47 3.74 -8.42
CA GLU A 182 21.38 3.27 -9.48
C GLU A 182 22.68 4.11 -9.59
N PHE A 183 22.63 5.35 -9.09
CA PHE A 183 23.79 6.25 -9.14
C PHE A 183 24.76 5.98 -7.99
N ALA A 184 24.31 5.47 -6.86
CA ALA A 184 25.10 5.07 -5.70
C ALA A 184 26.09 6.16 -5.21
N ASP A 185 25.75 7.45 -5.37
CA ASP A 185 26.56 8.62 -5.05
C ASP A 185 25.92 9.47 -3.95
N GLU A 186 26.44 10.70 -3.77
CA GLU A 186 25.94 11.64 -2.77
C GLU A 186 24.45 11.99 -2.96
N ARG A 187 23.94 12.01 -4.18
CA ARG A 187 22.51 12.26 -4.46
C ARG A 187 21.64 11.21 -3.82
N HIS A 188 22.05 9.93 -3.93
CA HIS A 188 21.34 8.83 -3.26
C HIS A 188 21.40 8.97 -1.74
N THR A 189 22.56 9.27 -1.17
CA THR A 189 22.73 9.48 0.26
C THR A 189 21.84 10.62 0.76
N ASN A 190 21.78 11.73 0.05
CA ASN A 190 20.93 12.86 0.38
C ASN A 190 19.44 12.51 0.28
N SER A 191 19.04 11.78 -0.76
CA SER A 191 17.65 11.31 -0.93
C SER A 191 17.22 10.39 0.22
N MET A 192 18.08 9.48 0.65
CA MET A 192 17.84 8.63 1.83
C MET A 192 17.67 9.45 3.11
N ASN A 193 18.56 10.42 3.37
CA ASN A 193 18.47 11.27 4.55
C ASN A 193 17.16 12.09 4.56
N MET A 194 16.76 12.63 3.41
CA MET A 194 15.48 13.34 3.28
C MET A 194 14.27 12.40 3.51
N ALA A 195 14.33 11.20 2.98
CA ALA A 195 13.29 10.20 3.20
C ALA A 195 13.14 9.85 4.69
N GLU A 196 14.25 9.65 5.39
CA GLU A 196 14.24 9.35 6.82
C GLU A 196 13.70 10.51 7.67
N GLN A 197 14.10 11.76 7.37
CA GLN A 197 13.55 12.94 8.04
C GLN A 197 12.04 13.08 7.82
N LYS A 198 11.58 12.84 6.59
CA LYS A 198 10.15 12.88 6.26
C LYS A 198 9.37 11.79 6.99
N LEU A 199 9.92 10.59 7.12
CA LEU A 199 9.31 9.52 7.92
C LEU A 199 9.15 9.93 9.38
N SER A 200 10.17 10.50 10.00
CA SER A 200 10.10 10.96 11.40
C SER A 200 9.04 12.06 11.59
N ALA A 201 8.90 12.97 10.63
CA ALA A 201 7.84 13.99 10.67
C ALA A 201 6.43 13.36 10.54
N ILE A 202 6.26 12.37 9.67
CA ILE A 202 4.98 11.63 9.52
C ILE A 202 4.64 10.90 10.81
N VAL A 203 5.61 10.25 11.45
CA VAL A 203 5.41 9.57 12.74
C VAL A 203 4.91 10.54 13.80
N SER A 204 5.49 11.74 13.90
CA SER A 204 5.02 12.77 14.84
C SER A 204 3.56 13.16 14.60
N VAL A 205 3.18 13.39 13.34
CA VAL A 205 1.78 13.72 12.98
C VAL A 205 0.81 12.58 13.34
N LEU A 206 1.18 11.33 13.10
CA LEU A 206 0.34 10.17 13.42
C LEU A 206 0.19 9.97 14.94
N SER A 207 1.25 10.23 15.71
CA SER A 207 1.23 10.11 17.17
C SER A 207 0.35 11.18 17.83
N GLU A 208 0.38 12.42 17.34
CA GLU A 208 -0.45 13.51 17.82
C GLU A 208 -1.95 13.23 17.58
N LYS A 209 -2.31 12.73 16.39
CA LYS A 209 -3.70 12.38 16.05
C LYS A 209 -4.29 11.33 17.00
N LYS A 210 -3.52 10.31 17.35
CA LYS A 210 -4.00 9.26 18.26
C LYS A 210 -4.21 9.80 19.68
N SER A 211 -3.39 10.76 20.11
CA SER A 211 -3.54 11.41 21.42
C SER A 211 -4.82 12.24 21.53
N VAL A 212 -5.23 12.88 20.43
CA VAL A 212 -6.47 13.71 20.39
C VAL A 212 -7.74 12.84 20.40
N ASN A 213 -7.71 11.67 19.79
CA ASN A 213 -8.86 10.76 19.74
C ASN A 213 -9.08 9.95 21.04
N LEU A 214 -8.18 10.05 22.02
CA LEU A 214 -8.28 9.38 23.33
C LEU A 214 -8.78 10.31 24.45
N ASN A 215 -9.01 11.60 24.16
CA ASN A 215 -9.60 12.59 25.04
C ASN A 215 -11.03 12.95 24.61
#